data_4173b3f9434b5998be62fa7a65f56cd6
#
_entry.id   4173b3f9434b5998be62fa7a65f56cd6
#
_cell.length_a   1.000
_cell.length_b   1.000
_cell.length_c   1.000
_cell.angle_alpha   90.00
_cell.angle_beta   90.00
_cell.angle_gamma   90.00
#
_symmetry.space_group_name_H-M   'P 1'
#
loop_
_entity.id
_entity.type
_entity.pdbx_description
1 polymer ?
#
loop_
_entity_poly.entity_id
_entity_poly.type
_entity_poly.pdbx_seq_one_letter_code
_entity_poly.pdbx_strand_id
1 'polypeptide(L)'
;MNIETTDKIRRCFENMAVYKNLKQNNIFSTLGLPSFMRDWLLQRFEDENGEFSVDEMKEFIDANIPRHDDWTRVKDRIVNNYERVKMLAKVIVDINIATGTISFSMPDFGLKNKETMIESDVWERCRNELVSGKETWGKVELGYRLPDENSKPKKPGKFRLLSFENFCPYEIDAEFFKDVRNEFSIAEWIDIVLGAIDYNADGYEIAKNNNSSLPEVETMKMAMLTRLLPFVEKRLNLIELAPMGTGKSYVFGQISRYGWLSTSDKMTRAKLFYDLSKREEGLMAQNDFVVLDEIQKTVFEESIGSTMQGYLEQGRFTVGNYSGAGYAGIILCGNISPDLMKADGYEYMFGKLPSIFHDAAMIDRFHGFIKGWHIPRMNDDLKVCGWALNSEYFTAILHELRDDISYRAVVDELVEVPNGADTRDTEAVKRIATAYLKLLFPNVQHATDISYADFSRYCFRPALQMRYTIKYQMGLMNEQYRGKDIPSFKVHRYA
;
A
#
# COMPACT_ATOMS: atom_id res chain seq x y z
N MET A 1 -7.23 -20.28 9.99
CA MET A 1 -8.50 -19.59 10.33
C MET A 1 -9.55 -20.64 10.64
N ASN A 2 -10.33 -20.47 11.68
CA ASN A 2 -11.37 -21.44 12.08
C ASN A 2 -12.39 -21.60 10.91
N ILE A 3 -12.89 -22.82 10.67
CA ILE A 3 -13.87 -23.13 9.61
C ILE A 3 -15.11 -22.21 9.75
N GLU A 4 -15.58 -21.97 10.96
CA GLU A 4 -16.73 -21.11 11.24
C GLU A 4 -16.50 -19.65 10.79
N THR A 5 -15.32 -19.09 11.05
CA THR A 5 -14.93 -17.74 10.59
C THR A 5 -14.80 -17.68 9.06
N THR A 6 -14.30 -18.74 8.46
CA THR A 6 -14.14 -18.85 6.99
C THR A 6 -15.51 -18.82 6.28
N ASP A 7 -16.47 -19.63 6.76
CA ASP A 7 -17.84 -19.65 6.22
C ASP A 7 -18.56 -18.30 6.43
N LYS A 8 -18.29 -17.66 7.57
CA LYS A 8 -18.82 -16.34 7.90
C LYS A 8 -18.29 -15.25 6.95
N ILE A 9 -17.00 -15.28 6.60
CA ILE A 9 -16.40 -14.37 5.61
C ILE A 9 -17.14 -14.51 4.28
N ARG A 10 -17.30 -15.74 3.77
CA ARG A 10 -17.98 -16.00 2.51
C ARG A 10 -19.42 -15.47 2.51
N ARG A 11 -20.15 -15.68 3.61
CA ARG A 11 -21.54 -15.23 3.74
C ARG A 11 -21.67 -13.71 3.85
N CYS A 12 -20.77 -13.04 4.60
CA CYS A 12 -20.87 -11.59 4.85
C CYS A 12 -20.30 -10.76 3.70
N PHE A 13 -19.25 -11.24 3.03
CA PHE A 13 -18.58 -10.50 1.95
C PHE A 13 -18.92 -11.00 0.54
N GLU A 14 -19.64 -12.11 0.43
CA GLU A 14 -20.12 -12.65 -0.85
C GLU A 14 -19.04 -12.67 -1.95
N ASN A 15 -19.27 -11.93 -3.04
CA ASN A 15 -18.35 -11.85 -4.19
C ASN A 15 -16.99 -11.21 -3.88
N MET A 16 -16.83 -10.51 -2.76
CA MET A 16 -15.55 -9.95 -2.34
C MET A 16 -14.68 -10.96 -1.58
N ALA A 17 -15.23 -12.14 -1.26
CA ALA A 17 -14.46 -13.24 -0.71
C ALA A 17 -13.91 -14.13 -1.84
N VAL A 18 -12.67 -14.58 -1.73
CA VAL A 18 -11.99 -15.46 -2.69
C VAL A 18 -11.30 -16.61 -1.95
N TYR A 19 -11.28 -17.80 -2.54
CA TYR A 19 -10.54 -18.93 -1.98
C TYR A 19 -9.07 -18.81 -2.35
N LYS A 20 -8.20 -18.60 -1.36
CA LYS A 20 -6.76 -18.48 -1.55
C LYS A 20 -6.05 -19.76 -1.15
N ASN A 21 -5.21 -20.32 -2.03
CA ASN A 21 -4.37 -21.45 -1.73
C ASN A 21 -2.91 -21.17 -2.12
N LEU A 22 -2.24 -20.32 -1.34
CA LEU A 22 -0.87 -19.90 -1.65
C LEU A 22 0.19 -20.98 -1.43
N LYS A 23 -0.13 -22.08 -0.74
CA LYS A 23 0.78 -23.23 -0.61
C LYS A 23 0.98 -23.96 -1.94
N GLN A 24 -0.05 -23.98 -2.79
CA GLN A 24 -0.03 -24.65 -4.09
C GLN A 24 0.24 -23.70 -5.26
N ASN A 25 0.09 -22.38 -5.07
CA ASN A 25 0.10 -21.39 -6.14
C ASN A 25 1.49 -20.87 -6.52
N ASN A 26 2.50 -21.76 -6.63
CA ASN A 26 3.82 -21.37 -7.12
C ASN A 26 3.79 -20.78 -8.54
N ILE A 27 2.73 -21.05 -9.30
CA ILE A 27 2.56 -20.55 -10.67
C ILE A 27 2.50 -19.02 -10.72
N PHE A 28 1.81 -18.36 -9.78
CA PHE A 28 1.67 -16.90 -9.76
C PHE A 28 2.99 -16.18 -9.41
N SER A 29 3.79 -16.77 -8.52
CA SER A 29 5.12 -16.23 -8.22
C SER A 29 6.08 -16.35 -9.40
N THR A 30 5.95 -17.42 -10.19
CA THR A 30 6.73 -17.62 -11.42
C THR A 30 6.34 -16.62 -12.52
N LEU A 31 5.07 -16.19 -12.54
CA LEU A 31 4.56 -15.24 -13.52
C LEU A 31 4.80 -13.77 -13.11
N GLY A 32 5.23 -13.52 -11.86
CA GLY A 32 5.48 -12.16 -11.36
C GLY A 32 4.22 -11.27 -11.30
N LEU A 33 3.02 -11.89 -11.22
CA LEU A 33 1.76 -11.17 -11.18
C LEU A 33 1.50 -10.58 -9.78
N PRO A 34 1.03 -9.33 -9.68
CA PRO A 34 0.58 -8.75 -8.43
C PRO A 34 -0.54 -9.56 -7.78
N SER A 35 -0.66 -9.50 -6.45
CA SER A 35 -1.66 -10.26 -5.69
C SER A 35 -3.09 -9.96 -6.08
N PHE A 36 -3.41 -8.71 -6.39
CA PHE A 36 -4.75 -8.31 -6.84
C PHE A 36 -5.14 -8.96 -8.17
N MET A 37 -4.19 -9.12 -9.10
CA MET A 37 -4.44 -9.80 -10.37
C MET A 37 -4.62 -11.30 -10.18
N ARG A 38 -3.85 -11.89 -9.26
CA ARG A 38 -3.99 -13.29 -8.88
C ARG A 38 -5.39 -13.58 -8.35
N ASP A 39 -5.87 -12.78 -7.41
CA ASP A 39 -7.17 -12.99 -6.79
C ASP A 39 -8.31 -12.90 -7.81
N TRP A 40 -8.21 -11.98 -8.77
CA TRP A 40 -9.15 -11.90 -9.90
C TRP A 40 -9.11 -13.13 -10.80
N LEU A 41 -7.92 -13.66 -11.09
CA LEU A 41 -7.77 -14.88 -11.89
C LEU A 41 -8.33 -16.10 -11.15
N LEU A 42 -8.04 -16.25 -9.86
CA LEU A 42 -8.59 -17.32 -9.04
C LEU A 42 -10.10 -17.30 -9.07
N GLN A 43 -10.73 -16.16 -8.80
CA GLN A 43 -12.17 -16.01 -8.80
C GLN A 43 -12.82 -16.34 -10.18
N ARG A 44 -12.12 -16.03 -11.28
CA ARG A 44 -12.60 -16.29 -12.63
C ARG A 44 -12.56 -17.76 -13.02
N PHE A 45 -11.57 -18.51 -12.52
CA PHE A 45 -11.31 -19.90 -12.91
C PHE A 45 -11.65 -20.92 -11.82
N GLU A 46 -12.07 -20.46 -10.66
CA GLU A 46 -12.50 -21.29 -9.54
C GLU A 46 -13.89 -21.89 -9.82
N ASP A 47 -14.03 -23.18 -9.53
CA ASP A 47 -15.31 -23.88 -9.56
C ASP A 47 -16.08 -23.72 -8.23
N GLU A 48 -17.28 -24.31 -8.15
CA GLU A 48 -18.14 -24.28 -6.97
C GLU A 48 -17.48 -24.90 -5.71
N ASN A 49 -16.41 -25.70 -5.88
CA ASN A 49 -15.69 -26.37 -4.80
C ASN A 49 -14.39 -25.64 -4.40
N GLY A 50 -14.06 -24.53 -5.05
CA GLY A 50 -12.81 -23.80 -4.84
C GLY A 50 -11.61 -24.43 -5.55
N GLU A 51 -11.84 -25.34 -6.52
CA GLU A 51 -10.80 -25.88 -7.37
C GLU A 51 -10.73 -25.10 -8.69
N PHE A 52 -9.53 -24.96 -9.25
CA PHE A 52 -9.34 -24.28 -10.53
C PHE A 52 -8.38 -25.06 -11.43
N SER A 53 -8.64 -24.99 -12.75
CA SER A 53 -7.80 -25.58 -13.76
C SER A 53 -6.57 -24.71 -14.01
N VAL A 54 -5.40 -25.22 -13.58
CA VAL A 54 -4.12 -24.54 -13.81
C VAL A 54 -3.81 -24.38 -15.31
N ASP A 55 -4.21 -25.35 -16.11
CA ASP A 55 -3.93 -25.35 -17.55
C ASP A 55 -4.80 -24.31 -18.29
N GLU A 56 -6.09 -24.23 -17.98
CA GLU A 56 -6.98 -23.20 -18.54
C GLU A 56 -6.54 -21.79 -18.14
N MET A 57 -6.12 -21.63 -16.88
CA MET A 57 -5.59 -20.36 -16.40
C MET A 57 -4.28 -19.98 -17.11
N LYS A 58 -3.38 -20.92 -17.34
CA LYS A 58 -2.15 -20.69 -18.12
C LYS A 58 -2.45 -20.29 -19.56
N GLU A 59 -3.33 -21.00 -20.23
CA GLU A 59 -3.75 -20.67 -21.59
C GLU A 59 -4.34 -19.25 -21.65
N PHE A 60 -5.16 -18.89 -20.66
CA PHE A 60 -5.72 -17.54 -20.58
C PHE A 60 -4.63 -16.48 -20.36
N ILE A 61 -3.68 -16.73 -19.45
CA ILE A 61 -2.56 -15.81 -19.16
C ILE A 61 -1.70 -15.64 -20.41
N ASP A 62 -1.28 -16.71 -21.05
CA ASP A 62 -0.47 -16.68 -22.26
C ASP A 62 -1.19 -15.98 -23.43
N ALA A 63 -2.51 -16.09 -23.49
CA ALA A 63 -3.32 -15.43 -24.52
C ALA A 63 -3.56 -13.93 -24.25
N ASN A 64 -3.63 -13.51 -22.99
CA ASN A 64 -4.07 -12.16 -22.61
C ASN A 64 -2.99 -11.29 -21.95
N ILE A 65 -1.90 -11.86 -21.47
CA ILE A 65 -0.79 -11.13 -20.87
C ILE A 65 0.45 -11.32 -21.74
N PRO A 66 0.68 -10.47 -22.76
CA PRO A 66 1.86 -10.59 -23.58
C PRO A 66 3.11 -10.31 -22.74
N ARG A 67 4.13 -11.13 -22.92
CA ARG A 67 5.44 -10.90 -22.31
C ARG A 67 6.05 -9.65 -22.90
N HIS A 68 6.90 -8.99 -22.15
CA HIS A 68 7.62 -7.79 -22.64
C HIS A 68 8.31 -8.04 -24.00
N ASP A 69 8.85 -9.22 -24.19
CA ASP A 69 9.54 -9.61 -25.44
C ASP A 69 8.58 -9.81 -26.62
N ASP A 70 7.30 -10.05 -26.38
CA ASP A 70 6.29 -10.23 -27.43
C ASP A 70 5.71 -8.90 -27.94
N TRP A 71 6.04 -7.77 -27.30
CA TRP A 71 5.44 -6.48 -27.62
C TRP A 71 5.65 -6.04 -29.09
N THR A 72 6.83 -6.32 -29.67
CA THR A 72 7.08 -6.02 -31.08
C THR A 72 6.13 -6.81 -31.99
N ARG A 73 5.85 -8.06 -31.68
CA ARG A 73 4.90 -8.90 -32.41
C ARG A 73 3.45 -8.40 -32.25
N VAL A 74 3.08 -7.96 -31.06
CA VAL A 74 1.76 -7.35 -30.81
C VAL A 74 1.59 -6.06 -31.59
N LYS A 75 2.61 -5.19 -31.64
CA LYS A 75 2.61 -3.97 -32.47
C LYS A 75 2.41 -4.30 -33.95
N ASP A 76 3.12 -5.29 -34.47
CA ASP A 76 3.03 -5.73 -35.86
C ASP A 76 1.61 -6.18 -36.22
N ARG A 77 0.98 -6.99 -35.38
CA ARG A 77 -0.39 -7.44 -35.55
C ARG A 77 -1.38 -6.25 -35.60
N ILE A 78 -1.22 -5.29 -34.69
CA ILE A 78 -2.13 -4.15 -34.58
C ILE A 78 -1.90 -3.15 -35.74
N VAL A 79 -0.66 -2.85 -36.11
CA VAL A 79 -0.33 -1.78 -37.05
C VAL A 79 -0.37 -2.26 -38.47
N ASN A 80 0.17 -3.45 -38.78
CA ASN A 80 0.30 -3.96 -40.16
C ASN A 80 -0.87 -4.89 -40.55
N ASN A 81 -1.37 -5.69 -39.60
CA ASN A 81 -2.48 -6.60 -39.91
C ASN A 81 -3.86 -6.01 -39.53
N TYR A 82 -3.89 -4.83 -38.88
CA TYR A 82 -5.11 -4.16 -38.41
C TYR A 82 -5.94 -5.01 -37.43
N GLU A 83 -5.28 -5.90 -36.70
CA GLU A 83 -5.94 -6.73 -35.72
C GLU A 83 -6.35 -5.93 -34.49
N ARG A 84 -7.46 -6.32 -33.89
CA ARG A 84 -7.82 -5.89 -32.55
C ARG A 84 -7.22 -6.86 -31.55
N VAL A 85 -6.42 -6.35 -30.62
CA VAL A 85 -5.73 -7.19 -29.65
C VAL A 85 -6.27 -6.88 -28.27
N LYS A 86 -6.73 -7.92 -27.57
CA LYS A 86 -7.13 -7.86 -26.16
C LYS A 86 -5.96 -8.31 -25.29
N MET A 87 -5.70 -7.55 -24.25
CA MET A 87 -4.65 -7.89 -23.29
C MET A 87 -4.95 -7.31 -21.91
N LEU A 88 -4.31 -7.88 -20.91
CA LEU A 88 -4.29 -7.33 -19.57
C LEU A 88 -3.11 -6.38 -19.43
N ALA A 89 -3.37 -5.12 -19.11
CA ALA A 89 -2.34 -4.11 -19.09
C ALA A 89 -2.65 -2.96 -18.12
N LYS A 90 -1.59 -2.31 -17.71
CA LYS A 90 -1.63 -1.05 -16.98
C LYS A 90 -1.76 0.11 -17.95
N VAL A 91 -2.72 0.99 -17.71
CA VAL A 91 -2.99 2.18 -18.50
C VAL A 91 -2.88 3.42 -17.65
N ILE A 92 -2.20 4.44 -18.15
CA ILE A 92 -2.14 5.77 -17.57
C ILE A 92 -2.77 6.74 -18.55
N VAL A 93 -3.80 7.43 -18.14
CA VAL A 93 -4.50 8.41 -18.99
C VAL A 93 -3.86 9.78 -18.86
N ASP A 94 -3.79 10.50 -19.95
CA ASP A 94 -3.33 11.89 -20.04
C ASP A 94 -4.37 12.74 -20.78
N ILE A 95 -4.79 13.85 -20.14
CA ILE A 95 -5.76 14.80 -20.68
C ILE A 95 -5.05 16.09 -21.02
N ASN A 96 -4.86 16.35 -22.31
CA ASN A 96 -4.28 17.61 -22.77
C ASN A 96 -5.32 18.73 -22.72
N ILE A 97 -5.20 19.60 -21.75
CA ILE A 97 -6.15 20.70 -21.51
C ILE A 97 -6.15 21.70 -22.70
N ALA A 98 -5.01 21.91 -23.35
CA ALA A 98 -4.91 22.91 -24.43
C ALA A 98 -5.60 22.46 -25.74
N THR A 99 -5.65 21.16 -25.98
CA THR A 99 -6.22 20.58 -27.22
C THR A 99 -7.50 19.80 -26.98
N GLY A 100 -7.87 19.55 -25.74
CA GLY A 100 -8.99 18.68 -25.38
C GLY A 100 -8.81 17.21 -25.77
N THR A 101 -7.56 16.80 -26.12
CA THR A 101 -7.29 15.43 -26.56
C THR A 101 -7.01 14.53 -25.37
N ILE A 102 -7.55 13.32 -25.43
CA ILE A 102 -7.36 12.29 -24.40
C ILE A 102 -6.48 11.21 -25.02
N SER A 103 -5.40 10.90 -24.33
CA SER A 103 -4.43 9.88 -24.71
C SER A 103 -4.12 8.97 -23.52
N PHE A 104 -3.35 7.91 -23.78
CA PHE A 104 -2.92 7.00 -22.73
C PHE A 104 -1.49 6.54 -22.96
N SER A 105 -0.86 6.04 -21.92
CA SER A 105 0.41 5.32 -22.02
C SER A 105 0.28 3.95 -21.40
N MET A 106 1.15 3.03 -21.83
CA MET A 106 1.29 1.69 -21.26
C MET A 106 2.78 1.50 -20.93
N PRO A 107 3.22 1.89 -19.70
CA PRO A 107 4.63 1.95 -19.35
C PRO A 107 5.36 0.62 -19.50
N ASP A 108 4.68 -0.48 -19.13
CA ASP A 108 5.25 -1.84 -19.17
C ASP A 108 5.61 -2.28 -20.61
N PHE A 109 5.00 -1.64 -21.62
CA PHE A 109 5.25 -1.89 -23.04
C PHE A 109 5.97 -0.73 -23.73
N GLY A 110 6.35 0.32 -23.00
CA GLY A 110 7.02 1.50 -23.57
C GLY A 110 6.16 2.31 -24.54
N LEU A 111 4.82 2.16 -24.50
CA LEU A 111 3.89 2.93 -25.33
C LEU A 111 3.63 4.29 -24.69
N LYS A 112 3.87 5.37 -25.43
CA LYS A 112 3.83 6.76 -24.94
C LYS A 112 2.54 7.47 -25.35
N ASN A 113 2.09 8.46 -24.57
CA ASN A 113 0.89 9.28 -24.80
C ASN A 113 0.80 9.85 -26.22
N LYS A 114 1.92 10.31 -26.78
CA LYS A 114 1.96 10.87 -28.15
C LYS A 114 1.60 9.87 -29.26
N GLU A 115 1.73 8.57 -28.97
CA GLU A 115 1.51 7.47 -29.90
C GLU A 115 0.08 6.89 -29.80
N THR A 116 -0.74 7.41 -28.88
CA THR A 116 -2.04 6.85 -28.53
C THR A 116 -3.17 7.87 -28.60
N MET A 117 -4.39 7.37 -28.53
CA MET A 117 -5.61 8.16 -28.36
C MET A 117 -6.72 7.33 -27.73
N ILE A 118 -7.63 8.00 -27.04
CA ILE A 118 -8.93 7.46 -26.61
C ILE A 118 -10.01 8.23 -27.35
N GLU A 119 -10.93 7.50 -28.00
CA GLU A 119 -12.04 8.11 -28.70
C GLU A 119 -13.14 8.55 -27.73
N SER A 120 -13.92 9.55 -28.12
CA SER A 120 -14.91 10.17 -27.23
C SER A 120 -15.95 9.17 -26.70
N ASP A 121 -16.40 8.24 -27.54
CA ASP A 121 -17.37 7.20 -27.14
C ASP A 121 -16.79 6.19 -26.14
N VAL A 122 -15.52 5.83 -26.27
CA VAL A 122 -14.81 4.97 -25.33
C VAL A 122 -14.56 5.72 -24.03
N TRP A 123 -14.16 6.99 -24.13
CA TRP A 123 -13.95 7.85 -22.98
C TRP A 123 -15.23 8.00 -22.15
N GLU A 124 -16.36 8.32 -22.77
CA GLU A 124 -17.64 8.47 -22.07
C GLU A 124 -18.06 7.21 -21.31
N ARG A 125 -17.79 6.03 -21.87
CA ARG A 125 -18.12 4.75 -21.22
C ARG A 125 -17.18 4.38 -20.07
N CYS A 126 -15.88 4.66 -20.20
CA CYS A 126 -14.86 4.12 -19.32
C CYS A 126 -14.18 5.20 -18.45
N ARG A 127 -14.58 6.48 -18.55
CA ARG A 127 -13.86 7.57 -17.86
C ARG A 127 -13.77 7.38 -16.35
N ASN A 128 -14.85 6.93 -15.73
CA ASN A 128 -14.87 6.77 -14.26
C ASN A 128 -13.86 5.72 -13.80
N GLU A 129 -13.70 4.65 -14.56
CA GLU A 129 -12.72 3.61 -14.28
C GLU A 129 -11.29 4.06 -14.63
N LEU A 130 -11.12 4.76 -15.75
CA LEU A 130 -9.81 5.21 -16.24
C LEU A 130 -9.20 6.36 -15.42
N VAL A 131 -10.02 7.17 -14.74
CA VAL A 131 -9.55 8.27 -13.88
C VAL A 131 -9.60 7.96 -12.39
N SER A 132 -10.06 6.78 -12.00
CA SER A 132 -10.11 6.34 -10.61
C SER A 132 -8.74 6.24 -9.93
N GLY A 133 -7.67 6.24 -10.71
CA GLY A 133 -6.29 6.25 -10.24
C GLY A 133 -5.33 6.76 -11.31
N LYS A 134 -4.08 7.04 -10.93
CA LYS A 134 -3.04 7.45 -11.91
C LYS A 134 -2.64 6.30 -12.82
N GLU A 135 -2.63 5.09 -12.30
CA GLU A 135 -2.34 3.86 -13.03
C GLU A 135 -3.54 2.92 -12.85
N THR A 136 -4.18 2.55 -13.93
CA THR A 136 -5.35 1.69 -13.87
C THR A 136 -5.07 0.39 -14.62
N TRP A 137 -5.19 -0.73 -13.92
CA TRP A 137 -5.08 -2.05 -14.51
C TRP A 137 -6.43 -2.52 -15.04
N GLY A 138 -6.42 -3.12 -16.23
CA GLY A 138 -7.63 -3.68 -16.80
C GLY A 138 -7.36 -4.52 -18.03
N LYS A 139 -8.45 -5.12 -18.52
CA LYS A 139 -8.48 -5.74 -19.84
C LYS A 139 -8.70 -4.65 -20.88
N VAL A 140 -7.68 -4.40 -21.69
CA VAL A 140 -7.70 -3.41 -22.76
C VAL A 140 -7.91 -4.08 -24.10
N GLU A 141 -8.66 -3.45 -24.98
CA GLU A 141 -8.70 -3.79 -26.39
C GLU A 141 -8.05 -2.66 -27.19
N LEU A 142 -7.00 -2.99 -27.90
CA LEU A 142 -6.23 -2.04 -28.72
C LEU A 142 -6.51 -2.24 -30.19
N GLY A 143 -6.55 -1.12 -30.91
CA GLY A 143 -6.59 -1.06 -32.36
C GLY A 143 -5.68 0.03 -32.90
N TYR A 144 -5.70 0.25 -34.21
CA TYR A 144 -4.88 1.27 -34.86
C TYR A 144 -5.73 2.21 -35.72
N ARG A 145 -5.39 3.50 -35.68
CA ARG A 145 -5.89 4.51 -36.59
C ARG A 145 -4.78 4.84 -37.58
N LEU A 146 -5.08 4.68 -38.86
CA LEU A 146 -4.18 5.04 -39.93
C LEU A 146 -3.80 6.52 -39.91
N PRO A 147 -2.60 6.87 -40.40
CA PRO A 147 -2.26 8.25 -40.62
C PRO A 147 -3.19 8.87 -41.68
N ASP A 148 -3.59 10.11 -41.48
CA ASP A 148 -4.37 10.88 -42.43
C ASP A 148 -3.44 11.93 -43.06
N GLU A 149 -2.94 11.62 -44.27
CA GLU A 149 -2.04 12.49 -45.01
C GLU A 149 -2.76 13.66 -45.66
N ASN A 150 -4.08 13.58 -45.82
CA ASN A 150 -4.91 14.59 -46.48
C ASN A 150 -5.37 15.69 -45.53
N SER A 151 -5.27 15.45 -44.23
CA SER A 151 -5.64 16.46 -43.22
C SER A 151 -4.57 17.56 -43.09
N LYS A 152 -5.00 18.79 -42.76
CA LYS A 152 -4.09 19.92 -42.49
C LYS A 152 -4.34 20.39 -41.04
N PRO A 153 -3.39 20.18 -40.10
CA PRO A 153 -2.09 19.51 -40.22
C PRO A 153 -2.24 17.98 -40.42
N LYS A 154 -1.22 17.33 -41.02
CA LYS A 154 -1.17 15.86 -41.17
C LYS A 154 -1.35 15.17 -39.83
N LYS A 155 -2.24 14.17 -39.78
CA LYS A 155 -2.49 13.41 -38.52
C LYS A 155 -1.69 12.10 -38.58
N PRO A 156 -0.78 11.86 -37.60
CA PRO A 156 -0.03 10.61 -37.54
C PRO A 156 -0.94 9.44 -37.15
N GLY A 157 -0.51 8.23 -37.53
CA GLY A 157 -1.14 7.01 -37.04
C GLY A 157 -1.03 6.91 -35.53
N LYS A 158 -2.05 6.33 -34.88
CA LYS A 158 -2.09 6.20 -33.43
C LYS A 158 -2.72 4.88 -32.99
N PHE A 159 -2.23 4.34 -31.87
CA PHE A 159 -2.92 3.29 -31.17
C PHE A 159 -4.22 3.84 -30.56
N ARG A 160 -5.30 3.07 -30.69
CA ARG A 160 -6.60 3.42 -30.13
C ARG A 160 -6.94 2.48 -28.99
N LEU A 161 -7.43 3.03 -27.90
CA LEU A 161 -8.14 2.24 -26.89
C LEU A 161 -9.57 2.04 -27.41
N LEU A 162 -9.98 0.78 -27.61
CA LEU A 162 -11.31 0.42 -28.11
C LEU A 162 -12.26 0.01 -26.99
N SER A 163 -11.73 -0.64 -25.94
CA SER A 163 -12.46 -0.94 -24.73
C SER A 163 -11.52 -1.03 -23.53
N PHE A 164 -12.06 -0.78 -22.36
CA PHE A 164 -11.42 -0.97 -21.07
C PHE A 164 -12.41 -1.61 -20.10
N GLU A 165 -11.98 -2.64 -19.41
CA GLU A 165 -12.72 -3.34 -18.36
C GLU A 165 -11.81 -3.47 -17.15
N ASN A 166 -12.21 -2.89 -16.01
CA ASN A 166 -11.42 -2.89 -14.80
C ASN A 166 -11.29 -4.30 -14.21
N PHE A 167 -10.19 -4.59 -13.51
CA PHE A 167 -10.04 -5.82 -12.74
C PHE A 167 -10.86 -5.87 -11.47
N CYS A 168 -11.18 -4.72 -10.90
CA CYS A 168 -11.99 -4.67 -9.70
C CYS A 168 -13.46 -4.54 -10.13
N PRO A 169 -14.17 -5.66 -10.33
CA PRO A 169 -15.58 -5.64 -10.72
C PRO A 169 -16.49 -5.27 -9.55
N TYR A 170 -15.90 -5.00 -8.38
CA TYR A 170 -16.63 -4.73 -7.15
C TYR A 170 -16.94 -3.25 -7.03
N GLU A 171 -18.12 -2.95 -6.58
CA GLU A 171 -18.45 -1.62 -6.07
C GLU A 171 -17.68 -1.42 -4.76
N ILE A 172 -16.88 -0.36 -4.69
CA ILE A 172 -16.14 -0.01 -3.49
C ILE A 172 -17.09 0.79 -2.62
N ASP A 173 -17.70 0.10 -1.67
CA ASP A 173 -18.64 0.66 -0.69
C ASP A 173 -18.03 0.58 0.72
N ALA A 174 -17.51 1.72 1.19
CA ALA A 174 -16.91 1.81 2.52
C ALA A 174 -17.96 1.66 3.62
N GLU A 175 -19.22 2.08 3.41
CA GLU A 175 -20.28 1.94 4.42
C GLU A 175 -20.66 0.47 4.58
N PHE A 176 -20.82 -0.27 3.49
CA PHE A 176 -21.01 -1.72 3.57
C PHE A 176 -19.88 -2.41 4.36
N PHE A 177 -18.62 -2.05 4.09
CA PHE A 177 -17.47 -2.61 4.80
C PHE A 177 -17.51 -2.30 6.31
N LYS A 178 -17.90 -1.07 6.68
CA LYS A 178 -18.08 -0.65 8.07
C LYS A 178 -19.19 -1.45 8.75
N ASP A 179 -20.31 -1.65 8.06
CA ASP A 179 -21.44 -2.42 8.59
C ASP A 179 -21.08 -3.88 8.82
N VAL A 180 -20.41 -4.52 7.86
CA VAL A 180 -19.97 -5.91 7.97
C VAL A 180 -18.99 -6.10 9.14
N ARG A 181 -18.18 -5.08 9.48
CA ARG A 181 -17.30 -5.15 10.66
C ARG A 181 -18.04 -5.50 11.95
N ASN A 182 -19.29 -5.11 12.11
CA ASN A 182 -20.10 -5.40 13.31
C ASN A 182 -20.39 -6.89 13.48
N GLU A 183 -20.32 -7.67 12.45
CA GLU A 183 -20.55 -9.12 12.51
C GLU A 183 -19.39 -9.89 13.16
N PHE A 184 -18.22 -9.28 13.33
CA PHE A 184 -17.00 -9.97 13.75
C PHE A 184 -16.46 -9.43 15.06
N SER A 185 -15.99 -10.34 15.92
CA SER A 185 -15.16 -9.97 17.07
C SER A 185 -13.84 -9.37 16.60
N ILE A 186 -13.13 -8.63 17.48
CA ILE A 186 -11.85 -8.04 17.12
C ILE A 186 -10.79 -9.10 16.77
N ALA A 187 -10.82 -10.27 17.41
CA ALA A 187 -9.90 -11.36 17.10
C ALA A 187 -10.16 -11.93 15.70
N GLU A 188 -11.42 -12.20 15.35
CA GLU A 188 -11.81 -12.63 14.00
C GLU A 188 -11.42 -11.56 12.95
N TRP A 189 -11.64 -10.28 13.27
CA TRP A 189 -11.32 -9.20 12.36
C TRP A 189 -9.82 -9.09 12.06
N ILE A 190 -8.97 -9.24 13.09
CA ILE A 190 -7.51 -9.32 12.92
C ILE A 190 -7.15 -10.46 11.96
N ASP A 191 -7.77 -11.61 12.11
CA ASP A 191 -7.53 -12.78 11.26
C ASP A 191 -8.02 -12.57 9.82
N ILE A 192 -9.15 -11.87 9.64
CA ILE A 192 -9.68 -11.47 8.33
C ILE A 192 -8.71 -10.52 7.62
N VAL A 193 -8.22 -9.51 8.32
CA VAL A 193 -7.25 -8.54 7.76
C VAL A 193 -5.94 -9.23 7.37
N LEU A 194 -5.46 -10.18 8.18
CA LEU A 194 -4.30 -11.01 7.82
C LEU A 194 -4.56 -11.83 6.57
N GLY A 195 -5.72 -12.47 6.46
CA GLY A 195 -6.13 -13.23 5.27
C GLY A 195 -6.24 -12.35 4.02
N ALA A 196 -6.72 -11.12 4.17
CA ALA A 196 -6.80 -10.14 3.07
C ALA A 196 -5.43 -9.83 2.47
N ILE A 197 -4.37 -9.83 3.27
CA ILE A 197 -2.98 -9.63 2.85
C ILE A 197 -2.19 -10.94 2.70
N ASP A 198 -2.88 -12.06 2.51
CA ASP A 198 -2.32 -13.36 2.19
C ASP A 198 -1.62 -14.10 3.33
N TYR A 199 -1.86 -13.71 4.59
CA TYR A 199 -1.29 -14.37 5.75
C TYR A 199 -2.30 -15.25 6.46
N ASN A 200 -1.83 -16.44 6.88
CA ASN A 200 -2.60 -17.38 7.68
C ASN A 200 -2.46 -17.05 9.17
N ALA A 201 -3.56 -16.70 9.81
CA ALA A 201 -3.59 -16.35 11.22
C ALA A 201 -3.15 -17.49 12.15
N ASP A 202 -3.49 -18.76 11.81
CA ASP A 202 -3.11 -19.94 12.60
C ASP A 202 -1.60 -20.24 12.52
N GLY A 203 -0.96 -19.77 11.44
CA GLY A 203 0.48 -19.91 11.27
C GLY A 203 1.32 -19.20 12.33
N TYR A 204 0.76 -18.18 12.99
CA TYR A 204 1.43 -17.49 14.09
C TYR A 204 1.51 -18.33 15.36
N GLU A 205 0.49 -19.14 15.65
CA GLU A 205 0.53 -20.13 16.74
C GLU A 205 1.62 -21.17 16.48
N ILE A 206 1.68 -21.69 15.26
CA ILE A 206 2.71 -22.65 14.84
C ILE A 206 4.10 -22.01 14.96
N ALA A 207 4.27 -20.79 14.52
CA ALA A 207 5.53 -20.07 14.63
C ALA A 207 5.99 -19.88 16.08
N LYS A 208 5.05 -19.52 17.00
CA LYS A 208 5.34 -19.40 18.43
C LYS A 208 5.74 -20.73 19.05
N ASN A 209 5.04 -21.80 18.72
CA ASN A 209 5.34 -23.16 19.21
C ASN A 209 6.71 -23.64 18.73
N ASN A 210 7.09 -23.31 17.50
CA ASN A 210 8.39 -23.66 16.93
C ASN A 210 9.54 -22.77 17.43
N ASN A 211 9.25 -21.56 17.87
CA ASN A 211 10.25 -20.62 18.38
C ASN A 211 9.70 -19.83 19.57
N SER A 212 9.99 -20.31 20.77
CA SER A 212 9.55 -19.69 22.03
C SER A 212 10.11 -18.28 22.27
N SER A 213 11.19 -17.89 21.56
CA SER A 213 11.76 -16.53 21.67
C SER A 213 10.93 -15.46 20.96
N LEU A 214 10.01 -15.85 20.09
CA LEU A 214 9.07 -14.93 19.47
C LEU A 214 8.09 -14.37 20.54
N PRO A 215 7.57 -13.15 20.35
CA PRO A 215 6.60 -12.58 21.27
C PRO A 215 5.28 -13.35 21.24
N GLU A 216 4.33 -12.97 22.06
CA GLU A 216 2.99 -13.56 22.06
C GLU A 216 2.30 -13.39 20.71
N VAL A 217 1.44 -14.34 20.36
CA VAL A 217 0.80 -14.43 19.03
C VAL A 217 0.10 -13.15 18.63
N GLU A 218 -0.65 -12.53 19.56
CA GLU A 218 -1.31 -11.25 19.33
C GLU A 218 -0.30 -10.14 18.97
N THR A 219 0.84 -10.09 19.67
CA THR A 219 1.90 -9.11 19.38
C THR A 219 2.48 -9.31 17.99
N MET A 220 2.67 -10.56 17.57
CA MET A 220 3.14 -10.87 16.22
C MET A 220 2.14 -10.46 15.14
N LYS A 221 0.85 -10.79 15.33
CA LYS A 221 -0.24 -10.39 14.44
C LYS A 221 -0.33 -8.86 14.34
N MET A 222 -0.34 -8.16 15.47
CA MET A 222 -0.38 -6.69 15.50
C MET A 222 0.86 -6.06 14.84
N ALA A 223 2.06 -6.62 15.02
CA ALA A 223 3.26 -6.15 14.34
C ALA A 223 3.15 -6.26 12.81
N MET A 224 2.53 -7.34 12.29
CA MET A 224 2.24 -7.46 10.87
C MET A 224 1.22 -6.41 10.41
N LEU A 225 0.13 -6.23 11.14
CA LEU A 225 -0.92 -5.24 10.81
C LEU A 225 -0.42 -3.80 10.87
N THR A 226 0.60 -3.51 11.68
CA THR A 226 1.24 -2.18 11.72
C THR A 226 1.78 -1.75 10.35
N ARG A 227 2.19 -2.68 9.49
CA ARG A 227 2.59 -2.40 8.10
C ARG A 227 1.47 -1.83 7.24
N LEU A 228 0.21 -2.08 7.60
CA LEU A 228 -0.96 -1.59 6.86
C LEU A 228 -1.39 -0.17 7.24
N LEU A 229 -0.85 0.38 8.32
CA LEU A 229 -1.23 1.73 8.76
C LEU A 229 -1.03 2.81 7.69
N PRO A 230 0.08 2.82 6.89
CA PRO A 230 0.24 3.76 5.79
C PRO A 230 -0.75 3.57 4.63
N PHE A 231 -1.40 2.39 4.52
CA PHE A 231 -2.43 2.15 3.51
C PHE A 231 -3.72 2.90 3.83
N VAL A 232 -4.00 3.16 5.10
CA VAL A 232 -5.27 3.69 5.60
C VAL A 232 -5.14 5.10 6.18
N GLU A 233 -3.93 5.63 6.38
CA GLU A 233 -3.72 6.95 6.96
C GLU A 233 -2.73 7.78 6.15
N LYS A 234 -3.13 9.04 5.85
CA LYS A 234 -2.33 9.98 5.06
C LYS A 234 -1.08 10.43 5.81
N ARG A 235 0.04 10.54 5.07
CA ARG A 235 1.31 11.07 5.57
C ARG A 235 1.81 10.39 6.84
N LEU A 236 1.54 9.09 6.99
CA LEU A 236 2.06 8.33 8.12
C LEU A 236 3.48 7.84 7.78
N ASN A 237 4.47 8.46 8.41
CA ASN A 237 5.89 8.19 8.19
C ASN A 237 6.39 7.19 9.22
N LEU A 238 6.97 6.07 8.79
CA LEU A 238 7.40 4.99 9.66
C LEU A 238 8.82 4.51 9.33
N ILE A 239 9.48 3.94 10.33
CA ILE A 239 10.74 3.22 10.16
C ILE A 239 10.52 1.78 10.58
N GLU A 240 10.92 0.84 9.74
CA GLU A 240 10.93 -0.59 10.05
C GLU A 240 12.33 -1.16 9.91
N LEU A 241 12.83 -1.76 10.97
CA LEU A 241 14.00 -2.61 10.89
C LEU A 241 13.58 -4.05 11.20
N ALA A 242 13.92 -4.97 10.32
CA ALA A 242 13.48 -6.37 10.41
C ALA A 242 14.56 -7.33 9.93
N PRO A 243 14.57 -8.58 10.38
CA PRO A 243 15.37 -9.62 9.75
C PRO A 243 14.88 -9.88 8.32
N MET A 244 15.74 -10.49 7.49
CA MET A 244 15.37 -10.92 6.15
C MET A 244 14.27 -12.00 6.19
N GLY A 245 13.39 -12.00 5.18
CA GLY A 245 12.38 -13.03 5.02
C GLY A 245 11.10 -12.83 5.84
N THR A 246 10.85 -11.63 6.40
CA THR A 246 9.61 -11.31 7.12
C THR A 246 8.48 -10.76 6.22
N GLY A 247 8.62 -10.84 4.89
CA GLY A 247 7.58 -10.44 3.94
C GLY A 247 7.43 -8.92 3.72
N LYS A 248 8.41 -8.07 4.08
CA LYS A 248 8.33 -6.61 3.85
C LYS A 248 8.01 -6.26 2.39
N SER A 249 8.87 -6.71 1.48
CA SER A 249 8.74 -6.38 0.06
C SER A 249 7.46 -6.94 -0.56
N TYR A 250 6.92 -8.04 -0.02
CA TYR A 250 5.65 -8.60 -0.44
C TYR A 250 4.47 -7.70 -0.03
N VAL A 251 4.34 -7.39 1.26
CA VAL A 251 3.23 -6.58 1.77
C VAL A 251 3.22 -5.19 1.13
N PHE A 252 4.38 -4.54 1.04
CA PHE A 252 4.45 -3.18 0.52
C PHE A 252 4.46 -3.06 -1.01
N GLY A 253 4.89 -4.12 -1.73
CA GLY A 253 5.07 -4.04 -3.18
C GLY A 253 4.06 -4.85 -4.00
N GLN A 254 3.31 -5.80 -3.38
CA GLN A 254 2.46 -6.72 -4.12
C GLN A 254 0.98 -6.67 -3.73
N ILE A 255 0.66 -6.16 -2.54
CA ILE A 255 -0.72 -6.21 -2.01
C ILE A 255 -1.58 -5.08 -2.57
N SER A 256 -1.02 -3.88 -2.77
CA SER A 256 -1.78 -2.70 -3.17
C SER A 256 -1.20 -2.01 -4.39
N ARG A 257 -2.08 -1.60 -5.29
CA ARG A 257 -1.73 -0.74 -6.44
C ARG A 257 -1.47 0.73 -6.07
N TYR A 258 -1.88 1.14 -4.87
CA TYR A 258 -1.79 2.53 -4.41
C TYR A 258 -0.45 2.88 -3.77
N GLY A 259 0.40 1.89 -3.52
CA GLY A 259 1.72 2.08 -2.91
C GLY A 259 2.87 1.94 -3.91
N TRP A 260 4.02 2.48 -3.55
CA TRP A 260 5.25 2.34 -4.31
C TRP A 260 6.36 1.77 -3.46
N LEU A 261 6.94 0.65 -3.89
CA LEU A 261 8.13 0.06 -3.29
C LEU A 261 9.35 0.40 -4.17
N SER A 262 10.33 1.09 -3.61
CA SER A 262 11.58 1.41 -4.29
C SER A 262 12.73 0.61 -3.71
N THR A 263 13.41 -0.14 -4.58
CA THR A 263 14.69 -0.82 -4.31
C THR A 263 15.85 -0.07 -4.95
N SER A 264 15.69 1.21 -5.24
CA SER A 264 16.64 2.02 -6.00
C SER A 264 17.84 2.41 -5.15
N ASP A 265 19.04 2.20 -5.66
CA ASP A 265 20.29 2.58 -5.00
C ASP A 265 20.47 4.09 -4.88
N LYS A 266 19.78 4.88 -5.71
CA LYS A 266 19.86 6.34 -5.69
C LYS A 266 18.48 6.98 -5.62
N MET A 267 18.31 7.88 -4.65
CA MET A 267 17.09 8.65 -4.46
C MET A 267 17.37 10.14 -4.70
N THR A 268 16.65 10.71 -5.67
CA THR A 268 16.79 12.12 -6.07
C THR A 268 15.54 12.91 -5.72
N ARG A 269 15.71 14.22 -5.61
CA ARG A 269 14.60 15.16 -5.40
C ARG A 269 13.56 15.09 -6.52
N ALA A 270 14.05 14.93 -7.78
CA ALA A 270 13.19 14.77 -8.95
C ALA A 270 12.31 13.50 -8.83
N LYS A 271 12.89 12.38 -8.43
CA LYS A 271 12.16 11.11 -8.31
C LYS A 271 11.12 11.14 -7.18
N LEU A 272 11.46 11.72 -6.01
CA LEU A 272 10.54 11.75 -4.89
C LEU A 272 9.47 12.83 -5.01
N PHE A 273 9.82 14.03 -5.45
CA PHE A 273 8.95 15.20 -5.33
C PHE A 273 8.50 15.78 -6.68
N TYR A 274 9.41 16.29 -7.49
CA TYR A 274 9.08 16.90 -8.77
C TYR A 274 10.28 16.94 -9.73
N ASP A 275 10.06 16.48 -10.96
CA ASP A 275 11.05 16.54 -12.04
C ASP A 275 10.84 17.84 -12.86
N LEU A 276 11.71 18.83 -12.63
CA LEU A 276 11.67 20.11 -13.34
C LEU A 276 11.89 19.98 -14.86
N SER A 277 12.64 18.97 -15.30
CA SER A 277 12.95 18.76 -16.71
C SER A 277 11.76 18.20 -17.48
N LYS A 278 11.05 17.26 -16.86
CA LYS A 278 9.87 16.62 -17.44
C LYS A 278 8.57 17.36 -17.07
N ARG A 279 8.61 18.20 -16.05
CA ARG A 279 7.44 18.85 -15.43
C ARG A 279 6.43 17.85 -14.90
N GLU A 280 6.92 16.80 -14.23
CA GLU A 280 6.14 15.71 -13.69
C GLU A 280 6.26 15.64 -12.17
N GLU A 281 5.17 15.34 -11.51
CA GLU A 281 5.15 15.06 -10.07
C GLU A 281 5.90 13.76 -9.77
N GLY A 282 6.62 13.75 -8.64
CA GLY A 282 7.32 12.59 -8.14
C GLY A 282 6.43 11.64 -7.31
N LEU A 283 7.05 10.60 -6.77
CA LEU A 283 6.38 9.51 -6.07
C LEU A 283 5.48 9.97 -4.91
N MET A 284 5.89 11.03 -4.19
CA MET A 284 5.17 11.51 -3.00
C MET A 284 3.81 12.16 -3.31
N ALA A 285 3.62 12.66 -4.52
CA ALA A 285 2.35 13.20 -4.97
C ALA A 285 1.48 12.14 -5.65
N GLN A 286 2.09 11.03 -6.05
CA GLN A 286 1.45 10.03 -6.91
C GLN A 286 0.89 8.81 -6.17
N ASN A 287 1.35 8.54 -4.96
CA ASN A 287 1.04 7.30 -4.25
C ASN A 287 0.47 7.58 -2.86
N ASP A 288 -0.16 6.59 -2.26
CA ASP A 288 -0.61 6.62 -0.87
C ASP A 288 0.55 6.50 0.11
N PHE A 289 1.54 5.70 -0.26
CA PHE A 289 2.76 5.52 0.51
C PHE A 289 3.93 5.17 -0.41
N VAL A 290 5.12 5.55 0.03
CA VAL A 290 6.38 5.24 -0.65
C VAL A 290 7.30 4.52 0.33
N VAL A 291 7.70 3.31 -0.04
CA VAL A 291 8.62 2.49 0.75
C VAL A 291 10.00 2.53 0.14
N LEU A 292 10.98 2.91 0.93
CA LEU A 292 12.39 2.83 0.59
C LEU A 292 12.95 1.56 1.22
N ASP A 293 12.94 0.48 0.43
CA ASP A 293 13.46 -0.82 0.88
C ASP A 293 14.99 -0.87 0.78
N GLU A 294 15.60 -1.73 1.57
CA GLU A 294 17.06 -1.80 1.70
C GLU A 294 17.71 -0.42 1.97
N ILE A 295 17.09 0.38 2.82
CA ILE A 295 17.45 1.79 3.07
C ILE A 295 18.95 2.00 3.34
N GLN A 296 19.63 1.02 3.93
CA GLN A 296 21.08 1.10 4.21
C GLN A 296 21.94 1.17 2.93
N LYS A 297 21.41 0.78 1.79
CA LYS A 297 22.09 0.83 0.48
C LYS A 297 21.73 2.08 -0.32
N THR A 298 20.67 2.77 0.08
CA THR A 298 20.15 3.92 -0.67
C THR A 298 21.03 5.16 -0.50
N VAL A 299 21.47 5.73 -1.59
CA VAL A 299 22.22 6.99 -1.63
C VAL A 299 21.25 8.14 -1.94
N PHE A 300 21.25 9.15 -1.09
CA PHE A 300 20.42 10.34 -1.27
C PHE A 300 21.22 11.47 -1.93
N GLU A 301 20.57 12.22 -2.81
CA GLU A 301 21.10 13.47 -3.34
C GLU A 301 21.26 14.49 -2.21
N GLU A 302 22.39 15.23 -2.15
CA GLU A 302 22.68 16.19 -1.06
C GLU A 302 21.56 17.22 -0.86
N SER A 303 20.95 17.68 -1.96
CA SER A 303 19.92 18.73 -1.92
C SER A 303 18.54 18.25 -1.44
N ILE A 304 18.35 16.94 -1.20
CA ILE A 304 17.03 16.37 -0.87
C ILE A 304 16.61 16.64 0.58
N GLY A 305 17.58 16.84 1.49
CA GLY A 305 17.35 16.87 2.95
C GLY A 305 16.32 17.91 3.37
N SER A 306 16.49 19.16 2.96
CA SER A 306 15.56 20.25 3.31
C SER A 306 14.17 20.06 2.72
N THR A 307 14.08 19.58 1.48
CA THR A 307 12.79 19.27 0.84
C THR A 307 12.06 18.15 1.56
N MET A 308 12.81 17.10 1.95
CA MET A 308 12.25 15.97 2.71
C MET A 308 11.78 16.40 4.10
N GLN A 309 12.55 17.22 4.82
CA GLN A 309 12.12 17.74 6.12
C GLN A 309 10.81 18.52 6.04
N GLY A 310 10.68 19.43 5.06
CA GLY A 310 9.45 20.17 4.82
C GLY A 310 8.27 19.27 4.51
N TYR A 311 8.50 18.27 3.66
CA TYR A 311 7.46 17.29 3.31
C TYR A 311 7.00 16.45 4.51
N LEU A 312 7.93 15.88 5.27
CA LEU A 312 7.60 15.04 6.43
C LEU A 312 6.80 15.81 7.48
N GLU A 313 7.04 17.12 7.62
CA GLU A 313 6.34 17.96 8.59
C GLU A 313 4.95 18.42 8.09
N GLN A 314 4.85 18.92 6.87
CA GLN A 314 3.64 19.60 6.39
C GLN A 314 2.97 18.93 5.18
N GLY A 315 3.61 17.93 4.57
CA GLY A 315 3.14 17.33 3.32
C GLY A 315 3.33 18.25 2.10
N ARG A 316 4.12 19.33 2.25
CA ARG A 316 4.41 20.30 1.19
C ARG A 316 5.89 20.26 0.83
N PHE A 317 6.19 20.54 -0.44
CA PHE A 317 7.55 20.59 -0.92
C PHE A 317 7.72 21.68 -1.98
N THR A 318 8.95 22.17 -2.11
CA THR A 318 9.32 23.14 -3.16
C THR A 318 10.56 22.61 -3.87
N VAL A 319 10.51 22.59 -5.20
CA VAL A 319 11.60 22.19 -6.08
C VAL A 319 11.77 23.25 -7.18
N GLY A 320 12.84 24.05 -7.09
CA GLY A 320 12.98 25.24 -7.93
C GLY A 320 11.81 26.19 -7.75
N ASN A 321 11.12 26.50 -8.82
CA ASN A 321 9.94 27.39 -8.81
C ASN A 321 8.60 26.65 -8.65
N TYR A 322 8.64 25.31 -8.49
CA TYR A 322 7.44 24.51 -8.28
C TYR A 322 7.20 24.26 -6.81
N SER A 323 5.98 24.56 -6.35
CA SER A 323 5.50 24.21 -5.01
C SER A 323 4.35 23.22 -5.13
N GLY A 324 4.47 22.08 -4.48
CA GLY A 324 3.49 21.02 -4.50
C GLY A 324 3.15 20.50 -3.11
N ALA A 325 2.18 19.59 -3.07
CA ALA A 325 1.79 18.87 -1.88
C ALA A 325 1.61 17.38 -2.21
N GLY A 326 1.72 16.53 -1.20
CA GLY A 326 1.45 15.11 -1.32
C GLY A 326 0.88 14.53 -0.03
N TYR A 327 0.25 13.37 -0.17
CA TYR A 327 -0.38 12.67 0.95
C TYR A 327 0.28 11.32 1.26
N ALA A 328 1.33 10.96 0.53
CA ALA A 328 2.04 9.71 0.75
C ALA A 328 2.76 9.69 2.11
N GLY A 329 2.67 8.57 2.81
CA GLY A 329 3.57 8.26 3.91
C GLY A 329 4.92 7.75 3.38
N ILE A 330 6.02 8.08 4.05
CA ILE A 330 7.35 7.51 3.77
C ILE A 330 7.63 6.39 4.76
N ILE A 331 8.00 5.22 4.25
CA ILE A 331 8.40 4.09 5.07
C ILE A 331 9.87 3.74 4.75
N LEU A 332 10.71 3.80 5.75
CA LEU A 332 12.10 3.35 5.64
C LEU A 332 12.18 1.89 6.09
N CYS A 333 12.49 0.98 5.18
CA CYS A 333 12.67 -0.42 5.48
C CYS A 333 14.15 -0.82 5.44
N GLY A 334 14.62 -1.44 6.51
CA GLY A 334 16.00 -1.87 6.63
C GLY A 334 16.17 -3.22 7.31
N ASN A 335 17.39 -3.75 7.24
CA ASN A 335 17.78 -4.95 7.93
C ASN A 335 18.37 -4.64 9.29
N ILE A 336 18.16 -5.51 10.28
CA ILE A 336 18.67 -5.42 11.63
C ILE A 336 19.56 -6.63 11.97
N SER A 337 20.60 -6.42 12.77
CA SER A 337 21.45 -7.51 13.23
C SER A 337 20.82 -8.27 14.41
N PRO A 338 21.18 -9.57 14.61
CA PRO A 338 20.67 -10.35 15.71
C PRO A 338 20.91 -9.76 17.10
N ASP A 339 22.03 -9.06 17.31
CA ASP A 339 22.35 -8.45 18.60
C ASP A 339 21.42 -7.28 18.92
N LEU A 340 21.17 -6.41 17.94
CA LEU A 340 20.21 -5.31 18.08
C LEU A 340 18.77 -5.81 18.28
N MET A 341 18.41 -6.95 17.67
CA MET A 341 17.10 -7.56 17.91
C MET A 341 16.94 -8.02 19.37
N LYS A 342 17.99 -8.62 19.95
CA LYS A 342 18.01 -9.04 21.37
C LYS A 342 17.89 -7.86 22.33
N ALA A 343 18.47 -6.72 21.95
CA ALA A 343 18.38 -5.48 22.72
C ALA A 343 16.98 -4.83 22.68
N ASP A 344 16.07 -5.34 21.85
CA ASP A 344 14.66 -4.92 21.72
C ASP A 344 14.44 -3.39 21.65
N GLY A 345 15.35 -2.69 20.99
CA GLY A 345 15.28 -1.23 20.81
C GLY A 345 15.99 -0.40 21.88
N TYR A 346 16.62 -1.03 22.88
CA TYR A 346 17.38 -0.34 23.94
C TYR A 346 18.84 -0.02 23.55
N GLU A 347 19.30 -0.47 22.39
CA GLU A 347 20.57 -0.06 21.79
C GLU A 347 20.34 0.79 20.54
N TYR A 348 21.37 1.53 20.12
CA TYR A 348 21.28 2.44 18.97
C TYR A 348 21.15 1.68 17.65
N MET A 349 20.00 1.79 16.99
CA MET A 349 19.66 1.04 15.80
C MET A 349 19.86 1.80 14.47
N PHE A 350 19.94 3.13 14.51
CA PHE A 350 19.94 3.95 13.30
C PHE A 350 21.32 4.21 12.69
N GLY A 351 22.38 3.65 13.27
CA GLY A 351 23.74 3.86 12.79
C GLY A 351 24.03 3.37 11.36
N LYS A 352 23.21 2.45 10.83
CA LYS A 352 23.32 1.96 9.44
C LYS A 352 22.39 2.67 8.46
N LEU A 353 21.56 3.60 8.92
CA LEU A 353 20.76 4.42 8.02
C LEU A 353 21.67 5.37 7.23
N PRO A 354 21.26 5.85 6.03
CA PRO A 354 21.97 6.91 5.31
C PRO A 354 22.17 8.16 6.16
N SER A 355 23.25 8.90 5.91
CA SER A 355 23.67 10.06 6.72
C SER A 355 22.60 11.14 6.89
N ILE A 356 21.69 11.28 5.93
CA ILE A 356 20.53 12.19 6.02
C ILE A 356 19.63 11.90 7.23
N PHE A 357 19.60 10.65 7.71
CA PHE A 357 18.83 10.21 8.89
C PHE A 357 19.69 10.16 10.17
N HIS A 358 20.92 10.65 10.14
CA HIS A 358 21.71 10.84 11.35
C HIS A 358 21.45 12.19 12.02
N ASP A 359 20.46 12.94 11.53
CA ASP A 359 19.93 14.15 12.15
C ASP A 359 18.68 13.82 12.98
N ALA A 360 18.75 14.09 14.29
CA ALA A 360 17.64 13.87 15.20
C ALA A 360 16.38 14.66 14.80
N ALA A 361 16.54 15.84 14.20
CA ALA A 361 15.42 16.64 13.72
C ALA A 361 14.73 15.98 12.51
N MET A 362 15.46 15.22 11.68
CA MET A 362 14.88 14.41 10.60
C MET A 362 14.11 13.22 11.17
N ILE A 363 14.72 12.50 12.12
CA ILE A 363 14.10 11.32 12.76
C ILE A 363 12.84 11.69 13.54
N ASP A 364 12.81 12.85 14.20
CA ASP A 364 11.65 13.32 14.97
C ASP A 364 10.37 13.47 14.14
N ARG A 365 10.49 13.58 12.81
CA ARG A 365 9.38 13.66 11.85
C ARG A 365 8.80 12.30 11.44
N PHE A 366 9.46 11.22 11.81
CA PHE A 366 8.88 9.89 11.71
C PHE A 366 7.96 9.64 12.90
N HIS A 367 6.74 9.23 12.61
CA HIS A 367 5.71 9.08 13.64
C HIS A 367 5.97 7.86 14.52
N GLY A 368 6.43 6.75 13.95
CA GLY A 368 6.61 5.52 14.70
C GLY A 368 7.62 4.56 14.11
N PHE A 369 7.98 3.58 14.95
CA PHE A 369 8.91 2.52 14.61
C PHE A 369 8.23 1.16 14.68
N ILE A 370 8.44 0.32 13.66
CA ILE A 370 7.98 -1.06 13.59
C ILE A 370 9.11 -1.99 13.99
N LYS A 371 8.92 -2.73 15.08
CA LYS A 371 9.82 -3.80 15.50
C LYS A 371 9.63 -5.03 14.62
N GLY A 372 10.22 -5.00 13.42
CA GLY A 372 10.02 -6.06 12.42
C GLY A 372 10.54 -7.44 12.83
N TRP A 373 11.33 -7.54 13.91
CA TRP A 373 11.74 -8.81 14.51
C TRP A 373 10.65 -9.48 15.35
N HIS A 374 9.54 -8.81 15.62
CA HIS A 374 8.33 -9.41 16.18
C HIS A 374 7.52 -10.16 15.11
N ILE A 375 7.86 -10.01 13.83
CA ILE A 375 7.18 -10.70 12.73
C ILE A 375 7.96 -11.97 12.40
N PRO A 376 7.32 -13.15 12.42
CA PRO A 376 7.99 -14.39 12.09
C PRO A 376 8.47 -14.40 10.63
N ARG A 377 9.53 -15.15 10.36
CA ARG A 377 10.00 -15.37 8.98
C ARG A 377 8.95 -16.16 8.21
N MET A 378 8.72 -15.74 6.97
CA MET A 378 7.76 -16.37 6.08
C MET A 378 8.10 -17.84 5.83
N ASN A 379 7.12 -18.69 6.02
CA ASN A 379 7.15 -20.12 5.70
C ASN A 379 5.76 -20.53 5.18
N ASP A 380 5.58 -21.81 4.82
CA ASP A 380 4.32 -22.28 4.25
C ASP A 380 3.14 -22.27 5.25
N ASP A 381 3.41 -22.34 6.56
CA ASP A 381 2.35 -22.28 7.58
C ASP A 381 1.72 -20.89 7.68
N LEU A 382 2.50 -19.84 7.37
CA LEU A 382 2.05 -18.44 7.35
C LEU A 382 1.37 -18.04 6.06
N LYS A 383 1.36 -18.88 5.03
CA LYS A 383 0.63 -18.60 3.78
C LYS A 383 -0.84 -18.93 3.93
N VAL A 384 -1.71 -18.02 3.50
CA VAL A 384 -3.15 -18.21 3.57
C VAL A 384 -3.57 -19.44 2.74
N CYS A 385 -4.50 -20.22 3.30
CA CYS A 385 -5.20 -21.31 2.63
C CYS A 385 -6.63 -21.32 3.15
N GLY A 386 -7.59 -20.95 2.30
CA GLY A 386 -9.00 -20.84 2.64
C GLY A 386 -9.65 -19.55 2.13
N TRP A 387 -10.91 -19.36 2.45
CA TRP A 387 -11.64 -18.14 2.08
C TRP A 387 -11.10 -16.92 2.81
N ALA A 388 -10.81 -15.87 2.07
CA ALA A 388 -10.31 -14.59 2.58
C ALA A 388 -10.84 -13.46 1.71
N LEU A 389 -10.72 -12.22 2.16
CA LEU A 389 -11.04 -11.06 1.32
C LEU A 389 -10.12 -10.97 0.11
N ASN A 390 -10.67 -10.59 -1.01
CA ASN A 390 -9.94 -10.17 -2.19
C ASN A 390 -9.00 -9.01 -1.83
N SER A 391 -7.71 -9.12 -2.15
CA SER A 391 -6.70 -8.13 -1.78
C SER A 391 -6.94 -6.77 -2.45
N GLU A 392 -7.41 -6.76 -3.70
CA GLU A 392 -7.73 -5.52 -4.43
C GLU A 392 -8.91 -4.79 -3.80
N TYR A 393 -10.02 -5.52 -3.52
CA TYR A 393 -11.17 -4.95 -2.81
C TYR A 393 -10.75 -4.36 -1.46
N PHE A 394 -10.05 -5.15 -0.66
CA PHE A 394 -9.61 -4.72 0.68
C PHE A 394 -8.74 -3.45 0.62
N THR A 395 -7.75 -3.41 -0.27
CA THR A 395 -6.86 -2.26 -0.36
C THR A 395 -7.53 -1.03 -0.98
N ALA A 396 -8.54 -1.22 -1.84
CA ALA A 396 -9.36 -0.13 -2.33
C ALA A 396 -10.23 0.49 -1.21
N ILE A 397 -10.79 -0.33 -0.32
CA ILE A 397 -11.48 0.16 0.89
C ILE A 397 -10.50 0.94 1.79
N LEU A 398 -9.28 0.43 2.02
CA LEU A 398 -8.29 1.17 2.82
C LEU A 398 -7.94 2.52 2.17
N HIS A 399 -7.87 2.58 0.84
CA HIS A 399 -7.66 3.82 0.10
C HIS A 399 -8.79 4.83 0.33
N GLU A 400 -10.06 4.42 0.25
CA GLU A 400 -11.23 5.26 0.53
C GLU A 400 -11.21 5.79 1.98
N LEU A 401 -10.92 4.93 2.95
CA LEU A 401 -10.85 5.31 4.37
C LEU A 401 -9.76 6.35 4.67
N ARG A 402 -8.77 6.55 3.80
CA ARG A 402 -7.73 7.56 3.97
C ARG A 402 -8.31 8.98 4.04
N ASP A 403 -9.35 9.25 3.26
CA ASP A 403 -9.97 10.57 3.18
C ASP A 403 -10.96 10.85 4.31
N ASP A 404 -11.37 9.84 5.04
CA ASP A 404 -12.31 9.99 6.15
C ASP A 404 -11.61 10.57 7.40
N ILE A 405 -11.92 11.83 7.69
CA ILE A 405 -11.36 12.57 8.84
C ILE A 405 -12.12 12.33 10.16
N SER A 406 -13.29 11.68 10.12
CA SER A 406 -14.13 11.46 11.30
C SER A 406 -13.40 10.67 12.39
N TYR A 407 -12.61 9.67 11.99
CA TYR A 407 -11.80 8.88 12.92
C TYR A 407 -10.77 9.72 13.70
N ARG A 408 -10.22 10.76 13.06
CA ARG A 408 -9.32 11.66 13.77
C ARG A 408 -10.07 12.47 14.81
N ALA A 409 -11.28 12.91 14.54
CA ALA A 409 -12.10 13.59 15.52
C ALA A 409 -12.41 12.68 16.72
N VAL A 410 -12.73 11.40 16.49
CA VAL A 410 -12.92 10.42 17.55
C VAL A 410 -11.64 10.27 18.40
N VAL A 411 -10.48 10.16 17.79
CA VAL A 411 -9.20 10.06 18.53
C VAL A 411 -8.89 11.35 19.28
N ASP A 412 -9.20 12.51 18.72
CA ASP A 412 -9.01 13.82 19.38
C ASP A 412 -9.88 13.95 20.63
N GLU A 413 -11.07 13.36 20.62
CA GLU A 413 -11.97 13.28 21.77
C GLU A 413 -11.51 12.25 22.82
N LEU A 414 -11.02 11.06 22.38
CA LEU A 414 -10.60 9.98 23.28
C LEU A 414 -9.24 10.23 23.95
N VAL A 415 -8.32 10.96 23.31
CA VAL A 415 -6.94 11.14 23.78
C VAL A 415 -6.75 12.51 24.42
N GLU A 416 -6.65 12.52 25.73
CA GLU A 416 -6.29 13.69 26.53
C GLU A 416 -4.78 13.99 26.38
N VAL A 417 -4.48 15.21 25.94
CA VAL A 417 -3.13 15.71 25.76
C VAL A 417 -2.71 16.54 26.97
N PRO A 418 -1.63 16.20 27.69
CA PRO A 418 -1.18 16.98 28.82
C PRO A 418 -0.69 18.37 28.40
N ASN A 419 -0.85 19.35 29.29
CA ASN A 419 -0.38 20.71 29.05
C ASN A 419 1.14 20.75 28.79
N GLY A 420 1.56 21.47 27.76
CA GLY A 420 2.96 21.59 27.37
C GLY A 420 3.52 20.35 26.62
N ALA A 421 2.67 19.43 26.19
CA ALA A 421 3.07 18.31 25.36
C ALA A 421 3.72 18.77 24.05
N ASP A 422 4.75 18.05 23.62
CA ASP A 422 5.38 18.28 22.32
C ASP A 422 4.36 18.02 21.19
N THR A 423 4.28 18.94 20.23
CA THR A 423 3.29 18.85 19.13
C THR A 423 3.56 17.68 18.19
N ARG A 424 4.84 17.31 17.97
CA ARG A 424 5.20 16.17 17.12
C ARG A 424 4.87 14.84 17.80
N ASP A 425 5.12 14.73 19.11
CA ASP A 425 4.74 13.52 19.87
C ASP A 425 3.21 13.38 19.87
N THR A 426 2.47 14.48 20.06
CA THR A 426 1.01 14.51 20.04
C THR A 426 0.47 14.08 18.67
N GLU A 427 0.99 14.67 17.60
CA GLU A 427 0.57 14.36 16.24
C GLU A 427 0.90 12.90 15.88
N ALA A 428 2.07 12.42 16.25
CA ALA A 428 2.50 11.05 15.99
C ALA A 428 1.57 10.03 16.66
N VAL A 429 1.32 10.18 17.97
CA VAL A 429 0.46 9.27 18.72
C VAL A 429 -0.97 9.27 18.19
N LYS A 430 -1.55 10.45 17.97
CA LYS A 430 -2.92 10.57 17.46
C LYS A 430 -3.06 10.02 16.04
N ARG A 431 -2.10 10.27 15.16
CA ARG A 431 -2.11 9.77 13.77
C ARG A 431 -2.01 8.25 13.71
N ILE A 432 -1.10 7.65 14.49
CA ILE A 432 -0.97 6.19 14.56
C ILE A 432 -2.26 5.57 15.16
N ALA A 433 -2.80 6.16 16.24
CA ALA A 433 -4.04 5.68 16.84
C ALA A 433 -5.23 5.78 15.87
N THR A 434 -5.31 6.86 15.08
CA THR A 434 -6.30 7.03 14.00
C THR A 434 -6.16 5.94 12.94
N ALA A 435 -4.93 5.62 12.53
CA ALA A 435 -4.68 4.58 11.54
C ALA A 435 -5.13 3.19 12.05
N TYR A 436 -4.82 2.86 13.31
CA TYR A 436 -5.32 1.63 13.93
C TYR A 436 -6.85 1.62 14.06
N LEU A 437 -7.46 2.75 14.42
CA LEU A 437 -8.91 2.85 14.54
C LEU A 437 -9.58 2.58 13.19
N LYS A 438 -9.11 3.21 12.11
CA LYS A 438 -9.59 2.96 10.74
C LYS A 438 -9.44 1.51 10.31
N LEU A 439 -8.31 0.87 10.65
CA LEU A 439 -8.01 -0.49 10.22
C LEU A 439 -8.80 -1.54 11.00
N LEU A 440 -8.88 -1.39 12.32
CA LEU A 440 -9.42 -2.41 13.21
C LEU A 440 -10.88 -2.17 13.61
N PHE A 441 -11.32 -0.93 13.60
CA PHE A 441 -12.65 -0.52 14.03
C PHE A 441 -13.28 0.46 13.02
N PRO A 442 -13.36 0.07 11.73
CA PRO A 442 -13.91 0.96 10.69
C PRO A 442 -15.37 1.33 10.92
N ASN A 443 -16.10 0.58 11.74
CA ASN A 443 -17.48 0.83 12.13
C ASN A 443 -17.68 1.94 13.19
N VAL A 444 -16.60 2.46 13.79
CA VAL A 444 -16.67 3.49 14.83
C VAL A 444 -16.91 4.86 14.18
N GLN A 445 -17.99 5.52 14.58
CA GLN A 445 -18.36 6.88 14.13
C GLN A 445 -18.21 7.91 15.26
N HIS A 446 -18.41 7.49 16.52
CA HIS A 446 -18.34 8.33 17.72
C HIS A 446 -17.43 7.70 18.78
N ALA A 447 -16.92 8.51 19.68
CA ALA A 447 -16.06 8.03 20.78
C ALA A 447 -16.75 7.02 21.71
N THR A 448 -18.08 7.02 21.76
CA THR A 448 -18.90 6.06 22.50
C THR A 448 -19.05 4.69 21.86
N ASP A 449 -18.69 4.56 20.58
CA ASP A 449 -18.86 3.30 19.82
C ASP A 449 -17.73 2.31 20.05
N ILE A 450 -16.68 2.71 20.77
CA ILE A 450 -15.56 1.85 21.11
C ILE A 450 -15.33 1.81 22.63
N SER A 451 -15.09 0.61 23.17
CA SER A 451 -14.76 0.47 24.57
C SER A 451 -13.41 1.09 24.91
N TYR A 452 -13.26 1.63 26.12
CA TYR A 452 -11.97 2.08 26.66
C TYR A 452 -10.90 0.99 26.55
N ALA A 453 -11.27 -0.27 26.82
CA ALA A 453 -10.36 -1.40 26.82
C ALA A 453 -9.82 -1.66 25.40
N ASP A 454 -10.70 -1.70 24.40
CA ASP A 454 -10.34 -1.97 23.01
C ASP A 454 -9.52 -0.83 22.42
N PHE A 455 -9.97 0.42 22.57
CA PHE A 455 -9.21 1.57 22.10
C PHE A 455 -7.81 1.63 22.73
N SER A 456 -7.76 1.45 24.06
CA SER A 456 -6.48 1.47 24.77
C SER A 456 -5.55 0.34 24.33
N ARG A 457 -6.08 -0.89 24.13
CA ARG A 457 -5.29 -2.08 23.78
C ARG A 457 -4.80 -2.05 22.34
N TYR A 458 -5.70 -1.75 21.41
CA TYR A 458 -5.45 -1.96 19.97
C TYR A 458 -5.04 -0.69 19.21
N CYS A 459 -5.35 0.49 19.74
CA CYS A 459 -5.04 1.76 19.04
C CYS A 459 -4.01 2.60 19.83
N PHE A 460 -4.28 2.88 21.08
CA PHE A 460 -3.52 3.87 21.85
C PHE A 460 -2.16 3.37 22.34
N ARG A 461 -2.12 2.21 23.03
CA ARG A 461 -0.85 1.66 23.54
C ARG A 461 0.14 1.32 22.44
N PRO A 462 -0.26 0.68 21.32
CA PRO A 462 0.64 0.49 20.19
C PRO A 462 1.19 1.82 19.65
N ALA A 463 0.37 2.86 19.52
CA ALA A 463 0.79 4.17 19.07
C ALA A 463 1.86 4.80 20.01
N LEU A 464 1.64 4.71 21.32
CA LEU A 464 2.62 5.15 22.30
C LEU A 464 3.95 4.41 22.18
N GLN A 465 3.91 3.08 22.06
CA GLN A 465 5.12 2.25 21.97
C GLN A 465 5.92 2.56 20.69
N MET A 466 5.22 2.74 19.57
CA MET A 466 5.85 3.09 18.30
C MET A 466 6.55 4.45 18.37
N ARG A 467 5.90 5.46 18.95
CA ARG A 467 6.48 6.80 19.12
C ARG A 467 7.60 6.80 20.18
N TYR A 468 7.41 6.09 21.28
CA TYR A 468 8.44 5.94 22.32
C TYR A 468 9.75 5.42 21.74
N THR A 469 9.71 4.40 20.87
CA THR A 469 10.92 3.86 20.24
C THR A 469 11.67 4.93 19.44
N ILE A 470 10.96 5.76 18.66
CA ILE A 470 11.58 6.88 17.94
C ILE A 470 12.25 7.84 18.92
N LYS A 471 11.52 8.27 19.96
CA LYS A 471 12.04 9.22 20.96
C LYS A 471 13.26 8.69 21.70
N TYR A 472 13.21 7.43 22.09
CA TYR A 472 14.33 6.76 22.76
C TYR A 472 15.58 6.71 21.86
N GLN A 473 15.43 6.34 20.59
CA GLN A 473 16.52 6.31 19.62
C GLN A 473 17.12 7.70 19.37
N MET A 474 16.28 8.75 19.35
CA MET A 474 16.78 10.14 19.27
C MET A 474 17.64 10.50 20.49
N GLY A 475 17.27 10.04 21.69
CA GLY A 475 18.06 10.24 22.91
C GLY A 475 19.42 9.54 22.88
N LEU A 476 19.54 8.43 22.12
CA LEU A 476 20.84 7.76 21.89
C LEU A 476 21.67 8.47 20.82
N MET A 477 21.03 9.18 19.87
CA MET A 477 21.72 9.94 18.82
C MET A 477 22.27 11.28 19.30
N ASN A 478 21.50 11.98 20.14
CA ASN A 478 21.76 13.36 20.50
C ASN A 478 21.41 13.61 21.96
N GLU A 479 22.39 14.13 22.74
CA GLU A 479 22.25 14.42 24.17
C GLU A 479 21.09 15.37 24.50
N GLN A 480 20.73 16.26 23.57
CA GLN A 480 19.58 17.18 23.73
C GLN A 480 18.26 16.43 23.96
N TYR A 481 18.13 15.21 23.44
CA TYR A 481 16.93 14.38 23.57
C TYR A 481 17.06 13.29 24.64
N ARG A 482 18.22 13.15 25.26
CA ARG A 482 18.49 12.13 26.29
C ARG A 482 17.57 12.33 27.50
N GLY A 483 16.88 11.27 27.93
CA GLY A 483 15.96 11.30 29.06
C GLY A 483 14.68 12.09 28.85
N LYS A 484 14.39 12.50 27.62
CA LYS A 484 13.08 13.06 27.26
C LYS A 484 12.12 11.94 26.88
N ASP A 485 11.17 11.69 27.75
CA ASP A 485 10.08 10.75 27.48
C ASP A 485 8.99 11.39 26.62
N ILE A 486 8.11 10.54 26.05
CA ILE A 486 6.88 11.01 25.45
C ILE A 486 5.95 11.57 26.54
N PRO A 487 5.09 12.57 26.22
CA PRO A 487 4.12 13.11 27.17
C PRO A 487 3.20 12.02 27.74
N SER A 488 2.76 12.19 28.97
CA SER A 488 1.86 11.25 29.66
C SER A 488 0.43 11.41 29.18
N PHE A 489 0.15 10.98 27.94
CA PHE A 489 -1.21 10.95 27.39
C PHE A 489 -2.14 10.01 28.18
N LYS A 490 -3.43 10.34 28.23
CA LYS A 490 -4.45 9.51 28.83
C LYS A 490 -5.58 9.24 27.85
N VAL A 491 -6.35 8.19 28.12
CA VAL A 491 -7.58 7.89 27.37
C VAL A 491 -8.77 8.21 28.25
N HIS A 492 -9.73 8.98 27.73
CA HIS A 492 -10.99 9.24 28.40
C HIS A 492 -11.80 7.94 28.53
N ARG A 493 -12.47 7.80 29.67
CA ARG A 493 -13.46 6.74 29.91
C ARG A 493 -14.83 7.38 29.77
N TYR A 494 -15.54 7.01 28.72
CA TYR A 494 -16.98 7.23 28.70
C TYR A 494 -17.61 6.14 29.56
N ALA A 495 -18.44 6.54 30.49
CA ALA A 495 -19.06 5.66 31.52
C ALA A 495 -20.05 4.68 30.88
#